data_cd326df3d4bfbbff8b62035122559ef1
#
_entry.id   cd326df3d4bfbbff8b62035122559ef1
#
_cell.length_a   1.000
_cell.length_b   1.000
_cell.length_c   1.000
_cell.angle_alpha   90.00
_cell.angle_beta   90.00
_cell.angle_gamma   90.00
#
_symmetry.space_group_name_H-M   'P 1'
#
loop_
_entity.id
_entity.type
_entity.pdbx_description
1 polymer ?
#
loop_
_entity_poly.entity_id
_entity_poly.type
_entity_poly.pdbx_seq_one_letter_code
_entity_poly.pdbx_strand_id
1 'polypeptide(L)'
;MLGTLYLCATPIGNLGDMTPRVVETLQTVDVIAAEDTRNSIKLLNHFDIHTPMTSYHEYNKVEKAHQLVGQLLNGQNIALITDAGTPAISDPGEVLVRMCQEQNVPVTSLPGPAACITALTLSGLSTRRFCFEGFLPADKKEKKAILEDLKTESRTMILYEAPHHLIRTLEELYAALGERRITLCRELTKKFETVFPTTLEKALDYYKTEEPRGEYVLVVEGKSPEEKRQEEIASWESMSIEEHMAYYEEQGMDNKSAMKQVAKDRGVGKREIYQYLHGNS
;
A
#
# COMPACT_ATOMS: atom_id res chain seq x y z
N MET A 1 -10.89 -33.37 13.57
CA MET A 1 -11.29 -32.17 12.78
C MET A 1 -10.04 -31.35 12.60
N LEU A 2 -9.92 -30.61 11.51
CA LEU A 2 -8.82 -29.65 11.35
C LEU A 2 -8.97 -28.50 12.35
N GLY A 3 -7.86 -27.94 12.82
CA GLY A 3 -7.85 -26.69 13.56
C GLY A 3 -8.06 -25.50 12.63
N THR A 4 -8.22 -24.32 13.20
CA THR A 4 -8.43 -23.06 12.49
C THR A 4 -7.29 -22.08 12.78
N LEU A 5 -6.77 -21.42 11.73
CA LEU A 5 -5.87 -20.27 11.87
C LEU A 5 -6.70 -19.00 12.00
N TYR A 6 -6.50 -18.26 13.11
CA TYR A 6 -7.13 -16.98 13.39
C TYR A 6 -6.12 -15.86 13.22
N LEU A 7 -6.33 -14.94 12.27
CA LEU A 7 -5.56 -13.71 12.15
C LEU A 7 -6.17 -12.68 13.10
N CYS A 8 -5.46 -12.35 14.16
CA CYS A 8 -5.96 -11.51 15.25
C CYS A 8 -5.30 -10.13 15.20
N ALA A 9 -6.05 -9.10 14.81
CA ALA A 9 -5.54 -7.74 14.80
C ALA A 9 -5.26 -7.23 16.22
N THR A 10 -4.07 -6.67 16.42
CA THR A 10 -3.63 -6.07 17.68
C THR A 10 -3.67 -4.54 17.60
N PRO A 11 -3.68 -3.82 18.74
CA PRO A 11 -3.66 -2.36 18.75
C PRO A 11 -2.44 -1.78 18.00
N ILE A 12 -2.65 -0.65 17.32
CA ILE A 12 -1.57 0.12 16.65
C ILE A 12 -1.04 1.26 17.54
N GLY A 13 -1.42 1.29 18.80
CA GLY A 13 -0.97 2.30 19.76
C GLY A 13 -1.92 2.55 20.93
N ASN A 14 -3.19 2.19 20.79
CA ASN A 14 -4.22 2.36 21.83
C ASN A 14 -4.81 0.99 22.21
N LEU A 15 -4.62 0.58 23.46
CA LEU A 15 -5.14 -0.70 23.95
C LEU A 15 -6.67 -0.79 23.88
N GLY A 16 -7.37 0.36 23.88
CA GLY A 16 -8.82 0.42 23.71
C GLY A 16 -9.33 -0.04 22.35
N ASP A 17 -8.45 -0.16 21.34
CA ASP A 17 -8.78 -0.66 20.00
C ASP A 17 -8.78 -2.20 19.92
N MET A 18 -8.41 -2.89 21.00
CA MET A 18 -8.47 -4.34 21.07
C MET A 18 -9.93 -4.81 21.13
N THR A 19 -10.35 -5.61 20.15
CA THR A 19 -11.75 -6.05 20.12
C THR A 19 -12.02 -7.19 21.11
N PRO A 20 -13.21 -7.24 21.75
CA PRO A 20 -13.55 -8.33 22.67
C PRO A 20 -13.42 -9.71 22.03
N ARG A 21 -13.78 -9.85 20.75
CA ARG A 21 -13.69 -11.11 20.03
C ARG A 21 -12.24 -11.57 19.82
N VAL A 22 -11.29 -10.64 19.62
CA VAL A 22 -9.87 -10.97 19.55
C VAL A 22 -9.37 -11.46 20.91
N VAL A 23 -9.74 -10.77 22.01
CA VAL A 23 -9.37 -11.19 23.37
C VAL A 23 -9.89 -12.61 23.66
N GLU A 24 -11.17 -12.87 23.41
CA GLU A 24 -11.77 -14.20 23.60
C GLU A 24 -11.07 -15.27 22.75
N THR A 25 -10.77 -14.97 21.49
CA THR A 25 -10.05 -15.91 20.61
C THR A 25 -8.66 -16.21 21.14
N LEU A 26 -7.90 -15.20 21.55
CA LEU A 26 -6.57 -15.37 22.12
C LEU A 26 -6.55 -16.15 23.43
N GLN A 27 -7.65 -16.10 24.22
CA GLN A 27 -7.83 -16.88 25.45
C GLN A 27 -8.17 -18.34 25.18
N THR A 28 -8.76 -18.67 24.01
CA THR A 28 -9.35 -20.00 23.72
C THR A 28 -8.54 -20.85 22.76
N VAL A 29 -7.65 -20.27 21.94
CA VAL A 29 -6.78 -21.02 21.04
C VAL A 29 -5.71 -21.82 21.78
N ASP A 30 -5.16 -22.85 21.14
CA ASP A 30 -4.15 -23.71 21.74
C ASP A 30 -2.75 -23.03 21.75
N VAL A 31 -2.45 -22.20 20.74
CA VAL A 31 -1.17 -21.51 20.62
C VAL A 31 -1.37 -20.14 19.95
N ILE A 32 -0.59 -19.15 20.43
CA ILE A 32 -0.46 -17.85 19.79
C ILE A 32 0.91 -17.79 19.08
N ALA A 33 0.90 -17.59 17.75
CA ALA A 33 2.08 -17.28 16.97
C ALA A 33 2.26 -15.76 16.93
N ALA A 34 3.38 -15.25 17.41
CA ALA A 34 3.64 -13.82 17.56
C ALA A 34 4.96 -13.42 16.87
N GLU A 35 5.02 -12.23 16.28
CA GLU A 35 6.21 -11.70 15.60
C GLU A 35 7.36 -11.47 16.61
N ASP A 36 7.14 -10.66 17.63
CA ASP A 36 8.04 -10.52 18.78
C ASP A 36 7.33 -10.91 20.08
N THR A 37 7.67 -12.07 20.61
CA THR A 37 7.08 -12.60 21.85
C THR A 37 7.34 -11.70 23.07
N ARG A 38 8.42 -10.92 23.07
CA ARG A 38 8.80 -9.99 24.17
C ARG A 38 7.86 -8.77 24.22
N ASN A 39 7.40 -8.31 23.07
CA ASN A 39 6.44 -7.23 22.95
C ASN A 39 5.03 -7.77 23.22
N SER A 40 4.69 -8.89 22.57
CA SER A 40 3.36 -9.49 22.67
C SER A 40 2.99 -9.90 24.09
N ILE A 41 3.95 -10.38 24.91
CA ILE A 41 3.66 -10.76 26.32
C ILE A 41 3.09 -9.60 27.14
N LYS A 42 3.48 -8.36 26.86
CA LYS A 42 2.98 -7.19 27.57
C LYS A 42 1.50 -6.95 27.23
N LEU A 43 1.14 -7.11 25.97
CA LEU A 43 -0.24 -7.02 25.49
C LEU A 43 -1.09 -8.13 26.09
N LEU A 44 -0.64 -9.38 26.04
CA LEU A 44 -1.37 -10.53 26.55
C LEU A 44 -1.59 -10.43 28.05
N ASN A 45 -0.58 -10.03 28.81
CA ASN A 45 -0.71 -9.81 30.27
C ASN A 45 -1.72 -8.71 30.60
N HIS A 46 -1.80 -7.64 29.79
CA HIS A 46 -2.76 -6.56 30.01
C HIS A 46 -4.21 -7.07 29.90
N PHE A 47 -4.49 -8.04 29.03
CA PHE A 47 -5.81 -8.63 28.81
C PHE A 47 -6.01 -9.96 29.53
N ASP A 48 -5.12 -10.31 30.47
CA ASP A 48 -5.17 -11.57 31.24
C ASP A 48 -5.25 -12.83 30.34
N ILE A 49 -4.43 -12.84 29.26
CA ILE A 49 -4.32 -13.94 28.32
C ILE A 49 -3.08 -14.77 28.66
N HIS A 50 -3.27 -16.06 28.98
CA HIS A 50 -2.22 -16.98 29.42
C HIS A 50 -1.93 -18.09 28.41
N THR A 51 -2.49 -18.01 27.20
CA THR A 51 -2.28 -18.98 26.13
C THR A 51 -0.80 -19.08 25.75
N PRO A 52 -0.27 -20.29 25.55
CA PRO A 52 1.11 -20.50 25.14
C PRO A 52 1.48 -19.74 23.89
N MET A 53 2.66 -19.14 23.87
CA MET A 53 3.15 -18.34 22.76
C MET A 53 4.33 -18.99 22.05
N THR A 54 4.44 -18.82 20.75
CA THR A 54 5.60 -19.20 19.94
C THR A 54 5.98 -18.06 18.99
N SER A 55 7.26 -17.94 18.63
CA SER A 55 7.72 -16.92 17.68
C SER A 55 7.42 -17.31 16.24
N TYR A 56 6.94 -16.33 15.44
CA TYR A 56 6.77 -16.44 14.00
C TYR A 56 7.12 -15.11 13.34
N HIS A 57 8.31 -14.98 12.77
CA HIS A 57 8.87 -13.75 12.24
C HIS A 57 9.57 -13.99 10.89
N GLU A 58 9.99 -12.93 10.23
CA GLU A 58 10.60 -12.97 8.89
C GLU A 58 11.71 -13.99 8.73
N TYR A 59 12.60 -14.13 9.74
CA TYR A 59 13.76 -15.02 9.67
C TYR A 59 13.45 -16.50 9.87
N ASN A 60 12.27 -16.86 10.40
CA ASN A 60 11.88 -18.26 10.61
C ASN A 60 10.59 -18.65 9.88
N LYS A 61 10.00 -17.75 9.07
CA LYS A 61 8.65 -17.86 8.52
C LYS A 61 8.37 -19.18 7.79
N VAL A 62 9.31 -19.69 7.01
CA VAL A 62 9.08 -20.90 6.21
C VAL A 62 9.08 -22.15 7.07
N GLU A 63 10.13 -22.37 7.85
CA GLU A 63 10.23 -23.55 8.73
C GLU A 63 9.13 -23.56 9.78
N LYS A 64 8.90 -22.41 10.40
CA LYS A 64 7.89 -22.27 11.45
C LYS A 64 6.47 -22.41 10.91
N ALA A 65 6.19 -21.95 9.69
CA ALA A 65 4.90 -22.15 9.04
C ALA A 65 4.60 -23.64 8.83
N HIS A 66 5.58 -24.45 8.39
CA HIS A 66 5.41 -25.89 8.29
C HIS A 66 5.02 -26.53 9.63
N GLN A 67 5.68 -26.11 10.73
CA GLN A 67 5.36 -26.62 12.07
C GLN A 67 3.92 -26.22 12.49
N LEU A 68 3.53 -24.95 12.28
CA LEU A 68 2.22 -24.45 12.65
C LEU A 68 1.10 -25.09 11.80
N VAL A 69 1.31 -25.26 10.49
CA VAL A 69 0.38 -25.99 9.62
C VAL A 69 0.22 -27.45 10.08
N GLY A 70 1.32 -28.12 10.46
CA GLY A 70 1.26 -29.46 11.05
C GLY A 70 0.40 -29.52 12.32
N GLN A 71 0.48 -28.54 13.19
CA GLN A 71 -0.35 -28.44 14.39
C GLN A 71 -1.85 -28.22 14.03
N LEU A 72 -2.13 -27.34 13.07
CA LEU A 72 -3.48 -27.09 12.56
C LEU A 72 -4.10 -28.36 11.92
N LEU A 73 -3.32 -29.11 11.16
CA LEU A 73 -3.75 -30.40 10.58
C LEU A 73 -4.08 -31.43 11.66
N ASN A 74 -3.43 -31.36 12.82
CA ASN A 74 -3.70 -32.20 13.99
C ASN A 74 -4.84 -31.68 14.88
N GLY A 75 -5.57 -30.63 14.46
CA GLY A 75 -6.76 -30.13 15.12
C GLY A 75 -6.52 -29.03 16.14
N GLN A 76 -5.28 -28.51 16.29
CA GLN A 76 -5.00 -27.37 17.17
C GLN A 76 -5.45 -26.06 16.51
N ASN A 77 -6.07 -25.18 17.27
CA ASN A 77 -6.40 -23.82 16.86
C ASN A 77 -5.22 -22.88 17.14
N ILE A 78 -4.88 -22.04 16.19
CA ILE A 78 -3.74 -21.13 16.30
C ILE A 78 -4.19 -19.70 16.02
N ALA A 79 -3.82 -18.75 16.87
CA ALA A 79 -3.93 -17.33 16.59
C ALA A 79 -2.59 -16.79 16.09
N LEU A 80 -2.61 -16.04 14.99
CA LEU A 80 -1.48 -15.25 14.53
C LEU A 80 -1.69 -13.79 14.94
N ILE A 81 -0.70 -13.20 15.60
CA ILE A 81 -0.63 -11.77 15.91
C ILE A 81 0.69 -11.19 15.40
N THR A 82 0.68 -9.91 15.09
CA THR A 82 1.85 -9.10 14.76
C THR A 82 2.11 -8.08 15.87
N ASP A 83 3.22 -7.38 15.83
CA ASP A 83 3.56 -6.35 16.84
C ASP A 83 2.51 -5.22 16.89
N ALA A 84 1.91 -4.86 15.74
CA ALA A 84 0.87 -3.84 15.67
C ALA A 84 -0.03 -4.05 14.43
N GLY A 85 -1.32 -3.97 14.63
CA GLY A 85 -2.32 -3.98 13.56
C GLY A 85 -2.77 -5.36 13.09
N THR A 86 -3.23 -5.42 11.86
CA THR A 86 -3.80 -6.62 11.23
C THR A 86 -2.69 -7.51 10.67
N PRO A 87 -2.58 -8.78 11.09
CA PRO A 87 -1.59 -9.71 10.54
C PRO A 87 -1.76 -9.98 9.04
N ALA A 88 -0.67 -10.37 8.39
CA ALA A 88 -0.55 -10.61 6.94
C ALA A 88 -0.63 -9.33 6.09
N ILE A 89 -0.39 -8.15 6.70
CA ILE A 89 -0.23 -6.87 6.01
C ILE A 89 1.16 -6.30 6.37
N SER A 90 2.11 -6.38 5.45
CA SER A 90 3.52 -6.00 5.66
C SER A 90 4.26 -6.83 6.72
N ASP A 91 3.88 -8.07 6.90
CA ASP A 91 4.49 -9.03 7.82
C ASP A 91 4.49 -10.45 7.21
N PRO A 92 5.23 -11.42 7.80
CA PRO A 92 5.35 -12.77 7.22
C PRO A 92 4.07 -13.61 7.28
N GLY A 93 2.97 -13.11 7.81
CA GLY A 93 1.71 -13.82 7.95
C GLY A 93 1.14 -14.35 6.63
N GLU A 94 1.39 -13.66 5.52
CA GLU A 94 0.94 -14.10 4.19
C GLU A 94 1.45 -15.50 3.81
N VAL A 95 2.68 -15.85 4.22
CA VAL A 95 3.29 -17.17 3.95
C VAL A 95 2.49 -18.26 4.68
N LEU A 96 2.17 -18.04 5.95
CA LEU A 96 1.37 -19.00 6.74
C LEU A 96 -0.03 -19.16 6.18
N VAL A 97 -0.70 -18.06 5.81
CA VAL A 97 -2.03 -18.08 5.20
C VAL A 97 -2.02 -18.88 3.91
N ARG A 98 -1.08 -18.62 3.01
CA ARG A 98 -0.93 -19.35 1.75
C ARG A 98 -0.76 -20.87 1.98
N MET A 99 0.14 -21.24 2.89
CA MET A 99 0.37 -22.65 3.21
C MET A 99 -0.87 -23.32 3.84
N CYS A 100 -1.62 -22.61 4.65
CA CYS A 100 -2.91 -23.11 5.17
C CYS A 100 -3.91 -23.35 4.04
N GLN A 101 -4.03 -22.43 3.08
CA GLN A 101 -4.91 -22.57 1.92
C GLN A 101 -4.52 -23.75 1.05
N GLU A 102 -3.24 -23.97 0.80
CA GLU A 102 -2.70 -25.10 0.03
C GLU A 102 -3.05 -26.45 0.68
N GLN A 103 -3.18 -26.50 2.01
CA GLN A 103 -3.52 -27.69 2.79
C GLN A 103 -5.01 -27.77 3.18
N ASN A 104 -5.85 -26.86 2.67
CA ASN A 104 -7.28 -26.74 3.01
C ASN A 104 -7.53 -26.57 4.53
N VAL A 105 -6.61 -25.95 5.25
CA VAL A 105 -6.79 -25.58 6.65
C VAL A 105 -7.68 -24.32 6.71
N PRO A 106 -8.74 -24.29 7.54
CA PRO A 106 -9.57 -23.11 7.71
C PRO A 106 -8.79 -21.92 8.22
N VAL A 107 -8.96 -20.76 7.57
CA VAL A 107 -8.37 -19.49 7.98
C VAL A 107 -9.47 -18.45 8.14
N THR A 108 -9.45 -17.70 9.22
CA THR A 108 -10.36 -16.56 9.43
C THR A 108 -9.59 -15.35 9.96
N SER A 109 -10.02 -14.15 9.56
CA SER A 109 -9.46 -12.90 10.06
C SER A 109 -10.46 -12.18 10.94
N LEU A 110 -10.02 -11.75 12.11
CA LEU A 110 -10.82 -10.95 13.02
C LEU A 110 -10.56 -9.47 12.74
N PRO A 111 -11.57 -8.72 12.26
CA PRO A 111 -11.41 -7.29 11.98
C PRO A 111 -10.92 -6.50 13.20
N GLY A 112 -10.03 -5.57 12.96
CA GLY A 112 -9.47 -4.71 13.99
C GLY A 112 -8.62 -3.60 13.42
N PRO A 113 -7.72 -2.99 14.21
CA PRO A 113 -6.90 -1.86 13.79
C PRO A 113 -6.06 -2.16 12.55
N ALA A 114 -6.03 -1.21 11.61
CA ALA A 114 -5.17 -1.22 10.44
C ALA A 114 -4.71 0.20 10.14
N ALA A 115 -3.43 0.50 10.32
CA ALA A 115 -2.88 1.85 10.20
C ALA A 115 -3.13 2.46 8.82
N CYS A 116 -2.99 1.66 7.74
CA CYS A 116 -3.23 2.11 6.36
C CYS A 116 -4.67 2.59 6.13
N ILE A 117 -5.67 1.87 6.65
CA ILE A 117 -7.08 2.24 6.52
C ILE A 117 -7.41 3.45 7.41
N THR A 118 -6.90 3.47 8.64
CA THR A 118 -7.08 4.61 9.55
C THR A 118 -6.52 5.89 8.92
N ALA A 119 -5.30 5.86 8.38
CA ALA A 119 -4.70 6.99 7.69
C ALA A 119 -5.50 7.41 6.46
N LEU A 120 -5.93 6.45 5.62
CA LEU A 120 -6.73 6.74 4.44
C LEU A 120 -8.01 7.49 4.77
N THR A 121 -8.72 7.09 5.83
CA THR A 121 -9.97 7.76 6.27
C THR A 121 -9.73 9.18 6.78
N LEU A 122 -8.54 9.48 7.31
CA LEU A 122 -8.15 10.80 7.82
C LEU A 122 -7.54 11.71 6.74
N SER A 123 -7.14 11.15 5.60
CA SER A 123 -6.35 11.85 4.58
C SER A 123 -7.11 12.95 3.83
N GLY A 124 -8.43 12.82 3.71
CA GLY A 124 -9.23 13.69 2.85
C GLY A 124 -9.00 13.45 1.34
N LEU A 125 -8.22 12.42 0.97
CA LEU A 125 -8.01 12.00 -0.41
C LEU A 125 -9.05 10.97 -0.85
N SER A 126 -9.08 10.61 -2.14
CA SER A 126 -10.06 9.65 -2.66
C SER A 126 -9.88 8.26 -2.03
N THR A 127 -10.94 7.76 -1.42
CA THR A 127 -10.98 6.41 -0.82
C THR A 127 -11.58 5.36 -1.76
N ARG A 128 -12.10 5.77 -2.92
CA ARG A 128 -12.79 4.87 -3.85
C ARG A 128 -11.86 3.83 -4.46
N ARG A 129 -10.66 4.23 -4.81
CA ARG A 129 -9.60 3.36 -5.34
C ARG A 129 -8.28 3.80 -4.71
N PHE A 130 -7.60 2.86 -4.09
CA PHE A 130 -6.29 3.09 -3.47
C PHE A 130 -5.40 1.86 -3.67
N CYS A 131 -4.11 2.03 -3.51
CA CYS A 131 -3.12 0.97 -3.44
C CYS A 131 -2.30 1.13 -2.16
N PHE A 132 -1.89 0.00 -1.61
CA PHE A 132 -1.02 -0.07 -0.46
C PHE A 132 0.35 -0.56 -0.90
N GLU A 133 1.34 0.29 -0.75
CA GLU A 133 2.73 0.04 -1.15
C GLU A 133 3.61 -0.45 0.02
N GLY A 134 3.12 -0.30 1.26
CA GLY A 134 3.89 -0.65 2.45
C GLY A 134 5.15 0.20 2.59
N PHE A 135 6.23 -0.39 3.09
CA PHE A 135 7.55 0.25 3.14
C PHE A 135 8.26 0.15 1.79
N LEU A 136 8.83 1.26 1.31
CA LEU A 136 9.70 1.20 0.15
C LEU A 136 10.94 0.34 0.45
N PRO A 137 11.36 -0.54 -0.48
CA PRO A 137 12.47 -1.43 -0.22
C PRO A 137 13.79 -0.68 -0.02
N ALA A 138 14.69 -1.29 0.78
CA ALA A 138 16.02 -0.75 1.00
C ALA A 138 16.92 -0.89 -0.24
N ASP A 139 16.67 -1.89 -1.09
CA ASP A 139 17.38 -2.07 -2.36
C ASP A 139 17.07 -0.92 -3.32
N LYS A 140 18.13 -0.25 -3.77
CA LYS A 140 18.01 0.95 -4.61
C LYS A 140 17.38 0.68 -5.98
N LYS A 141 17.65 -0.51 -6.55
CA LYS A 141 17.16 -0.86 -7.89
C LYS A 141 15.67 -1.18 -7.85
N GLU A 142 15.26 -1.96 -6.86
CA GLU A 142 13.86 -2.30 -6.61
C GLU A 142 13.05 -1.05 -6.27
N LYS A 143 13.54 -0.21 -5.34
CA LYS A 143 12.90 1.05 -5.00
C LYS A 143 12.73 1.97 -6.20
N LYS A 144 13.76 2.09 -7.06
CA LYS A 144 13.67 2.91 -8.27
C LYS A 144 12.60 2.38 -9.23
N ALA A 145 12.47 1.06 -9.37
CA ALA A 145 11.44 0.46 -10.21
C ALA A 145 10.03 0.79 -9.66
N ILE A 146 9.80 0.63 -8.36
CA ILE A 146 8.52 0.99 -7.73
C ILE A 146 8.22 2.48 -7.92
N LEU A 147 9.17 3.37 -7.66
CA LEU A 147 8.98 4.82 -7.85
C LEU A 147 8.65 5.18 -9.30
N GLU A 148 9.21 4.46 -10.27
CA GLU A 148 8.87 4.64 -11.68
C GLU A 148 7.43 4.22 -11.98
N ASP A 149 6.98 3.08 -11.44
CA ASP A 149 5.60 2.62 -11.60
C ASP A 149 4.60 3.59 -10.97
N LEU A 150 4.94 4.17 -9.82
CA LEU A 150 4.10 5.13 -9.10
C LEU A 150 3.88 6.45 -9.88
N LYS A 151 4.74 6.80 -10.83
CA LYS A 151 4.57 8.01 -11.67
C LYS A 151 3.24 8.03 -12.42
N THR A 152 2.78 6.87 -12.85
CA THR A 152 1.54 6.72 -13.62
C THR A 152 0.34 6.32 -12.78
N GLU A 153 0.55 6.04 -11.48
CA GLU A 153 -0.51 5.60 -10.58
C GLU A 153 -1.56 6.71 -10.35
N SER A 154 -2.83 6.37 -10.59
CA SER A 154 -3.96 7.28 -10.45
C SER A 154 -4.79 7.05 -9.19
N ARG A 155 -4.54 5.95 -8.48
CA ARG A 155 -5.19 5.66 -7.20
C ARG A 155 -4.48 6.40 -6.08
N THR A 156 -5.16 6.62 -4.97
CA THR A 156 -4.51 7.08 -3.74
C THR A 156 -3.51 6.01 -3.28
N MET A 157 -2.28 6.41 -3.04
CA MET A 157 -1.18 5.53 -2.61
C MET A 157 -0.98 5.64 -1.11
N ILE A 158 -0.76 4.51 -0.43
CA ILE A 158 -0.52 4.46 1.01
C ILE A 158 0.83 3.79 1.25
N LEU A 159 1.74 4.51 1.91
CA LEU A 159 3.05 4.01 2.28
C LEU A 159 3.24 4.04 3.80
N TYR A 160 4.02 3.12 4.33
CA TYR A 160 4.53 3.18 5.69
C TYR A 160 5.95 3.76 5.69
N GLU A 161 6.28 4.53 6.73
CA GLU A 161 7.62 5.08 6.82
C GLU A 161 8.09 5.25 8.27
N ALA A 162 9.38 4.97 8.46
CA ALA A 162 10.07 5.22 9.72
C ALA A 162 10.63 6.65 9.78
N PRO A 163 10.72 7.26 10.98
CA PRO A 163 11.12 8.66 11.10
C PRO A 163 12.48 8.96 10.48
N HIS A 164 13.44 8.06 10.61
CA HIS A 164 14.81 8.23 10.12
C HIS A 164 14.94 8.12 8.58
N HIS A 165 13.92 7.68 7.88
CA HIS A 165 13.88 7.62 6.43
C HIS A 165 12.94 8.66 5.81
N LEU A 166 12.05 9.30 6.61
CA LEU A 166 10.95 10.15 6.13
C LEU A 166 11.40 11.21 5.14
N ILE A 167 12.40 12.01 5.49
CA ILE A 167 12.85 13.13 4.64
C ILE A 167 13.31 12.62 3.28
N ARG A 168 14.13 11.59 3.28
CA ARG A 168 14.63 10.98 2.05
C ARG A 168 13.48 10.42 1.20
N THR A 169 12.53 9.75 1.81
CA THR A 169 11.35 9.20 1.10
C THR A 169 10.50 10.31 0.49
N LEU A 170 10.31 11.43 1.21
CA LEU A 170 9.62 12.61 0.65
C LEU A 170 10.39 13.21 -0.55
N GLU A 171 11.72 13.30 -0.48
CA GLU A 171 12.56 13.75 -1.59
C GLU A 171 12.44 12.82 -2.82
N GLU A 172 12.51 11.51 -2.59
CA GLU A 172 12.38 10.49 -3.64
C GLU A 172 10.98 10.52 -4.28
N LEU A 173 9.92 10.67 -3.47
CA LEU A 173 8.54 10.81 -3.96
C LEU A 173 8.37 12.11 -4.75
N TYR A 174 8.85 13.24 -4.25
CA TYR A 174 8.77 14.52 -4.96
C TYR A 174 9.51 14.49 -6.30
N ALA A 175 10.70 13.91 -6.33
CA ALA A 175 11.49 13.74 -7.56
C ALA A 175 10.80 12.83 -8.59
N ALA A 176 10.09 11.80 -8.14
CA ALA A 176 9.40 10.85 -9.01
C ALA A 176 8.03 11.33 -9.48
N LEU A 177 7.23 11.90 -8.57
CA LEU A 177 5.81 12.20 -8.79
C LEU A 177 5.55 13.67 -9.13
N GLY A 178 6.54 14.56 -8.89
CA GLY A 178 6.32 16.00 -8.90
C GLY A 178 5.47 16.45 -7.69
N GLU A 179 4.82 17.59 -7.83
CA GLU A 179 3.96 18.12 -6.76
C GLU A 179 2.67 17.30 -6.66
N ARG A 180 2.43 16.73 -5.48
CA ARG A 180 1.24 15.95 -5.13
C ARG A 180 0.73 16.37 -3.76
N ARG A 181 -0.58 16.29 -3.57
CA ARG A 181 -1.14 16.33 -2.22
C ARG A 181 -0.72 15.09 -1.46
N ILE A 182 -0.36 15.28 -0.21
CA ILE A 182 0.00 14.21 0.72
C ILE A 182 -0.60 14.51 2.08
N THR A 183 -1.00 13.46 2.79
CA THR A 183 -1.31 13.56 4.22
C THR A 183 -0.34 12.67 4.98
N LEU A 184 0.41 13.27 5.90
CA LEU A 184 1.29 12.54 6.81
C LEU A 184 0.52 12.26 8.10
N CYS A 185 0.23 11.00 8.36
CA CYS A 185 -0.37 10.55 9.61
C CYS A 185 0.74 9.98 10.51
N ARG A 186 0.96 10.62 11.65
CA ARG A 186 2.02 10.23 12.58
C ARG A 186 1.42 9.71 13.87
N GLU A 187 1.97 8.62 14.40
CA GLU A 187 1.64 8.09 15.72
C GLU A 187 0.14 7.86 15.91
N LEU A 188 -0.52 7.30 14.88
CA LEU A 188 -1.97 7.04 14.88
C LEU A 188 -2.40 6.30 16.13
N THR A 189 -3.52 6.73 16.72
CA THR A 189 -4.13 6.25 17.96
C THR A 189 -3.33 6.51 19.23
N LYS A 190 -2.08 6.98 19.14
CA LYS A 190 -1.20 7.27 20.27
C LYS A 190 -1.36 8.70 20.79
N LYS A 191 -0.78 8.99 21.95
CA LYS A 191 -0.86 10.32 22.60
C LYS A 191 -0.43 11.50 21.73
N PHE A 192 0.52 11.27 20.81
CA PHE A 192 1.09 12.30 19.95
C PHE A 192 0.65 12.13 18.48
N GLU A 193 -0.56 11.60 18.29
CA GLU A 193 -1.16 11.52 16.97
C GLU A 193 -1.21 12.89 16.31
N THR A 194 -0.74 12.96 15.07
CA THR A 194 -0.89 14.12 14.21
C THR A 194 -1.31 13.71 12.82
N VAL A 195 -2.19 14.50 12.23
CA VAL A 195 -2.62 14.37 10.84
C VAL A 195 -2.26 15.68 10.14
N PHE A 196 -1.38 15.62 9.15
CA PHE A 196 -0.84 16.79 8.47
C PHE A 196 -1.15 16.72 6.96
N PRO A 197 -2.34 17.22 6.52
CA PRO A 197 -2.66 17.38 5.11
C PRO A 197 -1.82 18.53 4.52
N THR A 198 -1.10 18.25 3.44
CA THR A 198 -0.18 19.22 2.82
C THR A 198 0.14 18.80 1.37
N THR A 199 1.25 19.31 0.81
CA THR A 199 1.83 18.86 -0.45
C THR A 199 3.25 18.36 -0.22
N LEU A 200 3.82 17.63 -1.18
CA LEU A 200 5.17 17.06 -1.05
C LEU A 200 6.22 18.14 -0.83
N GLU A 201 6.16 19.26 -1.58
CA GLU A 201 7.08 20.39 -1.40
C GLU A 201 6.97 21.00 -0.01
N LYS A 202 5.75 21.30 0.45
CA LYS A 202 5.53 21.90 1.78
C LYS A 202 5.89 20.93 2.92
N ALA A 203 5.71 19.63 2.73
CA ALA A 203 6.17 18.62 3.69
C ALA A 203 7.69 18.66 3.82
N LEU A 204 8.42 18.72 2.69
CA LEU A 204 9.87 18.87 2.68
C LEU A 204 10.33 20.16 3.36
N ASP A 205 9.66 21.29 3.08
CA ASP A 205 9.97 22.56 3.73
C ASP A 205 9.76 22.51 5.25
N TYR A 206 8.67 21.89 5.71
CA TYR A 206 8.39 21.68 7.12
C TYR A 206 9.51 20.89 7.83
N TYR A 207 9.93 19.78 7.23
CA TYR A 207 10.96 18.92 7.82
C TYR A 207 12.42 19.43 7.62
N LYS A 208 12.62 20.60 7.02
CA LYS A 208 13.92 21.30 7.08
C LYS A 208 14.23 21.82 8.49
N THR A 209 13.20 22.12 9.27
CA THR A 209 13.33 22.69 10.62
C THR A 209 12.84 21.76 11.72
N GLU A 210 11.93 20.85 11.40
CA GLU A 210 11.35 19.91 12.35
C GLU A 210 11.96 18.50 12.20
N GLU A 211 12.35 17.91 13.31
CA GLU A 211 12.90 16.55 13.32
C GLU A 211 11.79 15.51 13.25
N PRO A 212 11.79 14.57 12.27
CA PRO A 212 10.82 13.48 12.22
C PRO A 212 10.92 12.56 13.44
N ARG A 213 9.77 12.25 14.06
CA ARG A 213 9.68 11.35 15.23
C ARG A 213 8.45 10.48 15.13
N GLY A 214 8.56 9.27 15.67
CA GLY A 214 7.47 8.30 15.66
C GLY A 214 7.27 7.65 14.29
N GLU A 215 6.21 6.88 14.14
CA GLU A 215 5.89 6.12 12.93
C GLU A 215 4.93 6.90 12.04
N TYR A 216 5.10 6.78 10.74
CA TYR A 216 4.32 7.50 9.75
C TYR A 216 3.56 6.58 8.81
N VAL A 217 2.35 7.01 8.47
CA VAL A 217 1.64 6.55 7.27
C VAL A 217 1.49 7.73 6.33
N LEU A 218 2.01 7.58 5.12
CA LEU A 218 1.95 8.58 4.07
C LEU A 218 0.81 8.22 3.13
N VAL A 219 -0.16 9.12 2.98
CA VAL A 219 -1.26 8.94 2.02
C VAL A 219 -1.07 9.97 0.92
N VAL A 220 -0.72 9.51 -0.28
CA VAL A 220 -0.32 10.36 -1.41
C VAL A 220 -1.39 10.31 -2.49
N GLU A 221 -1.74 11.47 -3.04
CA GLU A 221 -2.66 11.58 -4.16
C GLU A 221 -2.09 10.93 -5.43
N GLY A 222 -2.90 10.14 -6.10
CA GLY A 222 -2.54 9.61 -7.41
C GLY A 222 -2.59 10.65 -8.52
N LYS A 223 -2.04 10.31 -9.68
CA LYS A 223 -2.05 11.17 -10.87
C LYS A 223 -3.47 11.50 -11.29
N SER A 224 -3.80 12.77 -11.40
CA SER A 224 -5.13 13.22 -11.80
C SER A 224 -5.43 12.90 -13.28
N PRO A 225 -6.71 12.76 -13.66
CA PRO A 225 -7.08 12.63 -15.06
C PRO A 225 -6.63 13.83 -15.91
N GLU A 226 -6.59 15.02 -15.30
CA GLU A 226 -6.16 16.26 -15.96
C GLU A 226 -4.66 16.22 -16.29
N GLU A 227 -3.82 15.82 -15.33
CA GLU A 227 -2.39 15.65 -15.55
C GLU A 227 -2.09 14.59 -16.61
N LYS A 228 -2.79 13.45 -16.59
CA LYS A 228 -2.66 12.42 -17.64
C LYS A 228 -2.97 13.00 -19.02
N ARG A 229 -4.07 13.76 -19.11
CA ARG A 229 -4.47 14.39 -20.35
C ARG A 229 -3.46 15.43 -20.84
N GLN A 230 -2.89 16.23 -19.94
CA GLN A 230 -1.87 17.22 -20.30
C GLN A 230 -0.59 16.55 -20.80
N GLU A 231 -0.15 15.45 -20.18
CA GLU A 231 1.00 14.68 -20.65
C GLU A 231 0.75 14.02 -22.01
N GLU A 232 -0.44 13.46 -22.21
CA GLU A 232 -0.83 12.93 -23.52
C GLU A 232 -0.78 14.03 -24.59
N ILE A 233 -1.37 15.20 -24.32
CA ILE A 233 -1.33 16.34 -25.24
C ILE A 233 0.13 16.75 -25.51
N ALA A 234 0.94 16.90 -24.49
CA ALA A 234 2.35 17.27 -24.66
C ALA A 234 3.14 16.22 -25.45
N SER A 235 2.85 14.92 -25.26
CA SER A 235 3.47 13.87 -26.06
C SER A 235 3.08 13.96 -27.55
N TRP A 236 1.81 14.26 -27.83
CA TRP A 236 1.31 14.41 -29.20
C TRP A 236 1.81 15.70 -29.87
N GLU A 237 2.03 16.78 -29.12
CA GLU A 237 2.64 18.00 -29.62
C GLU A 237 4.10 17.80 -30.05
N SER A 238 4.81 16.88 -29.38
CA SER A 238 6.19 16.53 -29.73
C SER A 238 6.32 15.57 -30.91
N MET A 239 5.25 14.88 -31.31
CA MET A 239 5.20 13.95 -32.44
C MET A 239 4.83 14.68 -33.73
N SER A 240 5.35 14.22 -34.88
CA SER A 240 4.80 14.60 -36.17
C SER A 240 3.36 14.07 -36.33
N ILE A 241 2.62 14.57 -37.30
CA ILE A 241 1.27 14.06 -37.61
C ILE A 241 1.34 12.62 -38.11
N GLU A 242 2.38 12.30 -38.90
CA GLU A 242 2.62 10.96 -39.41
C GLU A 242 2.90 9.96 -38.31
N GLU A 243 3.76 10.30 -37.36
CA GLU A 243 4.05 9.46 -36.16
C GLU A 243 2.79 9.25 -35.30
N HIS A 244 2.00 10.30 -35.11
CA HIS A 244 0.75 10.20 -34.36
C HIS A 244 -0.30 9.34 -35.08
N MET A 245 -0.36 9.40 -36.40
CA MET A 245 -1.19 8.49 -37.22
C MET A 245 -0.71 7.03 -37.08
N ALA A 246 0.60 6.78 -37.25
CA ALA A 246 1.19 5.45 -37.10
C ALA A 246 0.90 4.84 -35.71
N TYR A 247 0.99 5.62 -34.65
CA TYR A 247 0.67 5.18 -33.30
C TYR A 247 -0.74 4.57 -33.18
N TYR A 248 -1.76 5.18 -33.81
CA TYR A 248 -3.12 4.63 -33.76
C TYR A 248 -3.32 3.47 -34.76
N GLU A 249 -2.63 3.47 -35.89
CA GLU A 249 -2.69 2.38 -36.86
C GLU A 249 -2.05 1.10 -36.29
N GLU A 250 -0.94 1.21 -35.55
CA GLU A 250 -0.31 0.10 -34.82
C GLU A 250 -1.21 -0.49 -33.74
N GLN A 251 -2.13 0.30 -33.18
CA GLN A 251 -3.17 -0.17 -32.25
C GLN A 251 -4.39 -0.78 -32.95
N GLY A 252 -4.34 -0.95 -34.28
CA GLY A 252 -5.38 -1.60 -35.06
C GLY A 252 -6.48 -0.69 -35.54
N MET A 253 -6.33 0.64 -35.44
CA MET A 253 -7.29 1.57 -36.04
C MET A 253 -7.11 1.65 -37.56
N ASP A 254 -8.21 1.73 -38.30
CA ASP A 254 -8.16 2.07 -39.72
C ASP A 254 -7.74 3.53 -39.91
N ASN A 255 -7.14 3.87 -41.05
CA ASN A 255 -6.61 5.21 -41.35
C ASN A 255 -7.66 6.33 -41.15
N LYS A 256 -8.93 6.07 -41.48
CA LYS A 256 -10.01 7.05 -41.32
C LYS A 256 -10.33 7.32 -39.85
N SER A 257 -10.31 6.30 -39.01
CA SER A 257 -10.52 6.38 -37.56
C SER A 257 -9.32 7.01 -36.87
N ALA A 258 -8.10 6.61 -37.23
CA ALA A 258 -6.85 7.18 -36.73
C ALA A 258 -6.80 8.70 -37.01
N MET A 259 -7.10 9.12 -38.24
CA MET A 259 -7.16 10.53 -38.62
C MET A 259 -8.19 11.33 -37.79
N LYS A 260 -9.35 10.74 -37.49
CA LYS A 260 -10.36 11.38 -36.64
C LYS A 260 -9.88 11.53 -35.20
N GLN A 261 -9.17 10.53 -34.70
CA GLN A 261 -8.64 10.55 -33.33
C GLN A 261 -7.48 11.56 -33.22
N VAL A 262 -6.53 11.56 -34.15
CA VAL A 262 -5.44 12.54 -34.20
C VAL A 262 -5.97 13.97 -34.27
N ALA A 263 -7.01 14.24 -35.08
CA ALA A 263 -7.62 15.54 -35.15
C ALA A 263 -8.23 15.97 -33.80
N LYS A 264 -8.92 15.04 -33.13
CA LYS A 264 -9.51 15.27 -31.80
C LYS A 264 -8.44 15.56 -30.74
N ASP A 265 -7.36 14.79 -30.71
CA ASP A 265 -6.31 14.89 -29.72
C ASP A 265 -5.51 16.19 -29.87
N ARG A 266 -5.28 16.62 -31.10
CA ARG A 266 -4.61 17.89 -31.42
C ARG A 266 -5.52 19.11 -31.41
N GLY A 267 -6.83 18.92 -31.19
CA GLY A 267 -7.80 20.01 -31.16
C GLY A 267 -7.99 20.70 -32.51
N VAL A 268 -7.69 20.00 -33.62
CA VAL A 268 -7.80 20.54 -34.99
C VAL A 268 -8.90 19.84 -35.80
N GLY A 269 -9.23 20.41 -36.96
CA GLY A 269 -10.19 19.80 -37.86
C GLY A 269 -9.62 18.58 -38.59
N LYS A 270 -10.44 17.52 -38.79
CA LYS A 270 -10.03 16.35 -39.59
C LYS A 270 -9.51 16.74 -40.98
N ARG A 271 -10.08 17.82 -41.57
CA ARG A 271 -9.68 18.34 -42.88
C ARG A 271 -8.21 18.88 -42.87
N GLU A 272 -7.78 19.44 -41.76
CA GLU A 272 -6.41 19.92 -41.56
C GLU A 272 -5.41 18.76 -41.56
N ILE A 273 -5.74 17.70 -40.79
CA ILE A 273 -4.90 16.48 -40.77
C ILE A 273 -4.81 15.87 -42.21
N TYR A 274 -5.96 15.80 -42.91
CA TYR A 274 -5.96 15.29 -44.29
C TYR A 274 -5.13 16.15 -45.21
N GLN A 275 -5.22 17.48 -45.12
CA GLN A 275 -4.40 18.39 -45.96
C GLN A 275 -2.92 18.27 -45.64
N TYR A 276 -2.55 18.09 -44.39
CA TYR A 276 -1.16 17.88 -44.00
C TYR A 276 -0.60 16.58 -44.60
N LEU A 277 -1.34 15.49 -44.53
CA LEU A 277 -0.88 14.18 -45.03
C LEU A 277 -0.88 14.08 -46.58
N HIS A 278 -1.73 14.84 -47.28
CA HIS A 278 -1.95 14.73 -48.70
C HIS A 278 -1.75 16.04 -49.49
N GLY A 279 -1.49 17.14 -48.81
CA GLY A 279 -1.44 18.48 -49.43
C GLY A 279 -0.08 18.94 -49.91
N ASN A 280 0.96 18.11 -49.83
CA ASN A 280 2.28 18.34 -50.38
C ASN A 280 2.52 17.58 -51.74
N SER A 281 1.45 17.37 -52.49
CA SER A 281 1.56 16.80 -53.86
C SER A 281 1.30 17.87 -54.88
#